data_9a497e1beb89fc29b63f307e4157c414
#
_entry.id   9a497e1beb89fc29b63f307e4157c414
#
_cell.length_a   1.000
_cell.length_b   1.000
_cell.length_c   1.000
_cell.angle_alpha   90.00
_cell.angle_beta   90.00
_cell.angle_gamma   90.00
#
_symmetry.space_group_name_H-M   'P 1'
#
loop_
_entity.id
_entity.type
_entity.pdbx_description
1 polymer ?
#
loop_
_entity_poly.entity_id
_entity_poly.type
_entity_poly.pdbx_seq_one_letter_code
_entity_poly.pdbx_strand_id
1 'polypeptide(L)'
;MIPITKPFTPPIEEYQELLKGIWQRNWLTNNGPLVNDLELKLKRYLKLKHLLYVSNGTLAIQIALRALNITKEVITTPFSYVVTMSALAWDRCNPCLRILALKTSYSK
;
A
#
# COMPACT_ATOMS: atom_id res chain seq x y z
N MET A 1 6.37 13.81 28.15
CA MET A 1 6.43 12.51 27.45
C MET A 1 6.63 12.80 25.98
N ILE A 2 7.68 12.30 25.35
CA ILE A 2 7.91 12.46 23.91
C ILE A 2 7.19 11.31 23.21
N PRO A 3 6.18 11.56 22.37
CA PRO A 3 5.48 10.49 21.66
C PRO A 3 6.41 9.86 20.61
N ILE A 4 6.36 8.54 20.50
CA ILE A 4 7.16 7.78 19.51
C ILE A 4 6.72 8.12 18.09
N THR A 5 5.44 8.39 17.88
CA THR A 5 4.87 8.81 16.61
C THR A 5 3.84 9.90 16.81
N LYS A 6 3.90 10.94 15.99
CA LYS A 6 2.85 11.95 15.90
C LYS A 6 2.28 11.91 14.48
N PRO A 7 1.10 11.32 14.28
CA PRO A 7 0.49 11.29 12.95
C PRO A 7 0.15 12.73 12.49
N PHE A 8 0.27 12.95 11.20
CA PHE A 8 -0.29 14.15 10.59
C PHE A 8 -1.81 14.00 10.51
N THR A 9 -2.52 15.01 10.98
CA THR A 9 -3.97 15.13 10.82
C THR A 9 -4.27 16.42 10.07
N PRO A 10 -5.07 16.36 8.99
CA PRO A 10 -5.48 17.58 8.29
C PRO A 10 -6.40 18.43 9.19
N PRO A 11 -6.62 19.71 8.85
CA PRO A 11 -7.64 20.53 9.50
C PRO A 11 -9.00 19.83 9.46
N ILE A 12 -9.72 19.89 10.59
CA ILE A 12 -10.99 19.18 10.72
C ILE A 12 -12.06 19.70 9.73
N GLU A 13 -11.98 20.95 9.38
CA GLU A 13 -12.89 21.61 8.46
C GLU A 13 -12.77 21.00 7.04
N GLU A 14 -11.56 20.79 6.56
CA GLU A 14 -11.30 20.14 5.26
C GLU A 14 -11.85 18.71 5.22
N TYR A 15 -11.67 17.97 6.31
CA TYR A 15 -12.19 16.61 6.43
C TYR A 15 -13.73 16.58 6.43
N GLN A 16 -14.36 17.52 7.17
CA GLN A 16 -15.82 17.63 7.22
C GLN A 16 -16.42 17.96 5.86
N GLU A 17 -15.79 18.80 5.05
CA GLU A 17 -16.27 19.09 3.69
C GLU A 17 -16.26 17.84 2.80
N LEU A 18 -15.22 17.00 2.88
CA LEU A 18 -15.17 15.73 2.17
C LEU A 18 -16.30 14.79 2.63
N LEU A 19 -16.56 14.73 3.94
CA LEU A 19 -17.65 13.94 4.49
C LEU A 19 -19.02 14.42 4.00
N LYS A 20 -19.31 15.71 4.03
CA LYS A 20 -20.56 16.27 3.50
C LYS A 20 -20.80 15.83 2.07
N GLY A 21 -19.77 15.87 1.22
CA GLY A 21 -19.85 15.40 -0.14
C GLY A 21 -20.18 13.91 -0.28
N ILE A 22 -19.71 13.04 0.64
CA ILE A 22 -20.05 11.63 0.66
C ILE A 22 -21.54 11.46 0.99
N TRP A 23 -22.03 12.12 2.05
CA TRP A 23 -23.43 12.05 2.47
C TRP A 23 -24.39 12.53 1.39
N GLN A 24 -24.06 13.62 0.71
CA GLN A 24 -24.88 14.13 -0.39
C GLN A 24 -25.01 13.15 -1.55
N ARG A 25 -23.94 12.40 -1.86
CA ARG A 25 -23.95 11.46 -2.98
C ARG A 25 -24.49 10.09 -2.61
N ASN A 26 -24.58 9.76 -1.33
CA ASN A 26 -24.94 8.42 -0.83
C ASN A 26 -24.09 7.28 -1.45
N TRP A 27 -22.85 7.57 -1.80
CA TRP A 27 -21.96 6.60 -2.43
C TRP A 27 -20.81 6.24 -1.47
N LEU A 28 -20.97 5.10 -0.79
CA LEU A 28 -20.04 4.57 0.24
C LEU A 28 -19.26 3.33 -0.24
N THR A 29 -19.55 2.85 -1.44
CA THR A 29 -18.98 1.60 -1.96
C THR A 29 -17.83 1.85 -2.93
N ASN A 30 -17.32 0.76 -3.52
CA ASN A 30 -16.14 0.70 -4.37
C ASN A 30 -16.11 1.75 -5.48
N ASN A 31 -14.89 2.17 -5.80
CA ASN A 31 -14.62 3.07 -6.92
C ASN A 31 -15.35 4.42 -6.84
N GLY A 32 -15.46 4.96 -5.63
CA GLY A 32 -16.11 6.25 -5.38
C GLY A 32 -15.31 7.45 -5.90
N PRO A 33 -15.94 8.63 -6.01
CA PRO A 33 -15.30 9.82 -6.55
C PRO A 33 -14.01 10.24 -5.84
N LEU A 34 -13.93 10.06 -4.50
CA LEU A 34 -12.75 10.43 -3.73
C LEU A 34 -11.56 9.52 -4.03
N VAL A 35 -11.79 8.23 -4.24
CA VAL A 35 -10.72 7.28 -4.63
C VAL A 35 -10.19 7.62 -6.01
N ASN A 36 -11.09 7.89 -6.96
CA ASN A 36 -10.71 8.28 -8.32
C ASN A 36 -9.91 9.59 -8.34
N ASP A 37 -10.31 10.59 -7.57
CA ASP A 37 -9.56 11.85 -7.45
C ASP A 37 -8.19 11.64 -6.81
N LEU A 38 -8.11 10.81 -5.76
CA LEU A 38 -6.85 10.46 -5.12
C LEU A 38 -5.90 9.74 -6.10
N GLU A 39 -6.40 8.77 -6.86
CA GLU A 39 -5.61 8.07 -7.89
C GLU A 39 -5.07 9.04 -8.95
N LEU A 40 -5.89 9.96 -9.42
CA LEU A 40 -5.48 10.98 -10.39
C LEU A 40 -4.40 11.91 -9.82
N LYS A 41 -4.55 12.36 -8.57
CA LYS A 41 -3.57 13.19 -7.89
C LYS A 41 -2.25 12.45 -7.67
N LEU A 42 -2.31 11.21 -7.20
CA LEU A 42 -1.14 10.36 -7.00
C LEU A 42 -0.43 10.04 -8.32
N LYS A 43 -1.16 9.74 -9.39
CA LYS A 43 -0.58 9.51 -10.72
C LYS A 43 0.21 10.73 -11.20
N ARG A 44 -0.34 11.93 -11.03
CA ARG A 44 0.35 13.18 -11.40
C ARG A 44 1.58 13.42 -10.53
N TYR A 45 1.45 13.27 -9.23
CA TYR A 45 2.53 13.49 -8.27
C TYR A 45 3.70 12.53 -8.48
N LEU A 46 3.40 11.24 -8.66
CA LEU A 46 4.40 10.18 -8.86
C LEU A 46 4.83 10.02 -10.33
N LYS A 47 4.24 10.79 -11.26
CA LYS A 47 4.49 10.72 -12.71
C LYS A 47 4.29 9.31 -13.29
N LEU A 48 3.26 8.60 -12.84
CA LEU A 48 2.93 7.25 -13.26
C LEU A 48 1.84 7.26 -14.32
N LYS A 49 1.93 6.34 -15.29
CA LYS A 49 0.85 6.12 -16.28
C LYS A 49 -0.36 5.39 -15.69
N HIS A 50 -0.09 4.42 -14.84
CA HIS A 50 -1.11 3.57 -14.23
C HIS A 50 -0.91 3.53 -12.73
N LEU A 51 -1.99 3.58 -11.97
CA LEU A 51 -2.02 3.48 -10.52
C LEU A 51 -3.37 2.90 -10.11
N LEU A 52 -3.35 1.98 -9.19
CA LEU A 52 -4.52 1.44 -8.54
C LEU A 52 -4.37 1.64 -7.03
N TYR A 53 -5.30 2.35 -6.43
CA TYR A 53 -5.34 2.52 -4.98
C TYR A 53 -6.18 1.39 -4.36
N VAL A 54 -5.60 0.68 -3.40
CA VAL A 54 -6.24 -0.45 -2.72
C VAL A 54 -6.32 -0.20 -1.23
N SER A 55 -7.21 -0.89 -0.55
CA SER A 55 -7.50 -0.67 0.87
C SER A 55 -6.36 -1.04 1.81
N ASN A 56 -5.45 -1.91 1.40
CA ASN A 56 -4.32 -2.35 2.23
C ASN A 56 -3.20 -2.97 1.40
N GLY A 57 -2.00 -3.10 2.03
CA GLY A 57 -0.81 -3.65 1.39
C GLY A 57 -0.92 -5.14 1.03
N THR A 58 -1.72 -5.92 1.75
CA THR A 58 -1.94 -7.34 1.44
C THR A 58 -2.56 -7.50 0.06
N LEU A 59 -3.66 -6.78 -0.20
CA LEU A 59 -4.31 -6.77 -1.51
C LEU A 59 -3.39 -6.24 -2.61
N ALA A 60 -2.57 -5.22 -2.30
CA ALA A 60 -1.60 -4.71 -3.25
C ALA A 60 -0.62 -5.79 -3.72
N ILE A 61 -0.07 -6.58 -2.79
CA ILE A 61 0.85 -7.68 -3.09
C ILE A 61 0.13 -8.75 -3.92
N GLN A 62 -1.06 -9.19 -3.49
CA GLN A 62 -1.83 -10.22 -4.18
C GLN A 62 -2.20 -9.82 -5.61
N ILE A 63 -2.67 -8.59 -5.81
CA ILE A 63 -3.00 -8.06 -7.14
C ILE A 63 -1.74 -8.01 -8.02
N ALA A 64 -0.61 -7.56 -7.47
CA ALA A 64 0.65 -7.50 -8.22
C ALA A 64 1.13 -8.89 -8.66
N LEU A 65 1.10 -9.88 -7.77
CA LEU A 65 1.47 -11.27 -8.08
C LEU A 65 0.61 -11.84 -9.21
N ARG A 66 -0.69 -11.63 -9.13
CA ARG A 66 -1.64 -12.12 -10.15
C ARG A 66 -1.50 -11.38 -11.47
N ALA A 67 -1.34 -10.06 -11.43
CA ALA A 67 -1.16 -9.25 -12.65
C ALA A 67 0.11 -9.63 -13.41
N LEU A 68 1.17 -10.02 -12.68
CA LEU A 68 2.44 -10.48 -13.24
C LEU A 68 2.48 -12.00 -13.50
N ASN A 69 1.39 -12.71 -13.21
CA ASN A 69 1.28 -14.17 -13.31
C ASN A 69 2.40 -14.93 -12.58
N ILE A 70 2.77 -14.45 -11.38
CA ILE A 70 3.81 -15.07 -10.55
C ILE A 70 3.18 -16.21 -9.77
N THR A 71 3.64 -17.43 -10.01
CA THR A 71 3.12 -18.68 -9.41
C THR A 71 4.22 -19.57 -8.82
N LYS A 72 5.47 -19.09 -8.81
CA LYS A 72 6.64 -19.86 -8.37
C LYS A 72 7.24 -19.28 -7.09
N GLU A 73 8.56 -19.35 -6.98
CA GLU A 73 9.29 -18.83 -5.85
C GLU A 73 9.36 -17.30 -5.88
N VAL A 74 9.14 -16.69 -4.71
CA VAL A 74 9.26 -15.25 -4.52
C VAL A 74 10.25 -14.99 -3.39
N ILE A 75 11.31 -14.24 -3.72
CA ILE A 75 12.31 -13.86 -2.73
C ILE A 75 11.77 -12.70 -1.90
N THR A 76 11.78 -12.86 -0.58
CA THR A 76 11.38 -11.84 0.37
C THR A 76 12.27 -11.84 1.60
N THR A 77 12.16 -10.82 2.45
CA THR A 77 12.91 -10.69 3.70
C THR A 77 12.12 -11.30 4.87
N PRO A 78 12.79 -11.99 5.83
CA PRO A 78 12.15 -12.37 7.08
C PRO A 78 11.86 -11.18 8.00
N PHE A 79 12.54 -10.06 7.79
CA PHE A 79 12.34 -8.82 8.53
C PHE A 79 11.22 -8.00 7.88
N SER A 80 10.01 -8.50 8.02
CA SER A 80 8.79 -7.87 7.48
C SER A 80 7.59 -8.24 8.34
N TYR A 81 6.51 -7.50 8.16
CA TYR A 81 5.24 -7.86 8.80
C TYR A 81 4.73 -9.20 8.23
N VAL A 82 4.18 -10.04 9.10
CA VAL A 82 3.74 -11.41 8.77
C VAL A 82 2.80 -11.49 7.55
N VAL A 83 2.06 -10.43 7.30
CA VAL A 83 1.12 -10.32 6.18
C VAL A 83 1.79 -10.46 4.81
N THR A 84 3.05 -10.03 4.66
CA THR A 84 3.79 -10.23 3.40
C THR A 84 3.93 -11.71 3.07
N MET A 85 4.31 -12.51 4.07
CA MET A 85 4.41 -13.96 3.92
C MET A 85 3.06 -14.62 3.67
N SER A 86 2.04 -14.19 4.41
CA SER A 86 0.69 -14.72 4.27
C SER A 86 0.09 -14.43 2.90
N ALA A 87 0.35 -13.24 2.33
CA ALA A 87 -0.10 -12.89 0.98
C ALA A 87 0.52 -13.80 -0.08
N LEU A 88 1.83 -14.11 0.02
CA LEU A 88 2.52 -15.02 -0.88
C LEU A 88 1.95 -16.45 -0.78
N ALA A 89 1.78 -16.95 0.44
CA ALA A 89 1.23 -18.29 0.69
C ALA A 89 -0.22 -18.41 0.17
N TRP A 90 -1.02 -17.37 0.34
CA TRP A 90 -2.40 -17.34 -0.15
C TRP A 90 -2.50 -17.45 -1.67
N ASP A 91 -1.58 -16.80 -2.39
CA ASP A 91 -1.49 -16.89 -3.84
C ASP A 91 -0.67 -18.10 -4.34
N ARG A 92 -0.42 -19.10 -3.46
CA ARG A 92 0.31 -20.33 -3.74
C ARG A 92 1.73 -20.12 -4.26
N CYS A 93 2.34 -19.01 -3.93
CA CYS A 93 3.74 -18.77 -4.17
C CYS A 93 4.58 -19.41 -3.06
N ASN A 94 5.77 -19.90 -3.38
CA ASN A 94 6.73 -20.40 -2.40
C ASN A 94 7.63 -19.26 -1.95
N PRO A 95 7.50 -18.74 -0.71
CA PRO A 95 8.36 -17.66 -0.22
C PRO A 95 9.76 -18.19 0.05
N CYS A 96 10.75 -17.60 -0.59
CA CYS A 96 12.16 -17.83 -0.33
C CYS A 96 12.70 -16.69 0.53
N LEU A 97 12.97 -16.97 1.82
CA LEU A 97 13.47 -15.96 2.74
C LEU A 97 14.97 -15.70 2.54
N ARG A 98 15.35 -14.45 2.32
CA ARG A 98 16.74 -14.03 2.21
C ARG A 98 17.01 -12.88 3.18
N ILE A 99 18.07 -13.02 3.97
CA ILE A 99 18.60 -11.93 4.79
C ILE A 99 19.54 -11.11 3.91
N LEU A 100 19.18 -9.86 3.64
CA LEU A 100 20.06 -8.91 2.99
C LEU A 100 21.06 -8.40 4.03
N ALA A 101 22.25 -8.95 4.04
CA ALA A 101 23.36 -8.37 4.78
C ALA A 101 23.85 -7.15 4.00
N LEU A 102 23.56 -5.94 4.47
CA LEU A 102 24.26 -4.75 4.01
C LEU A 102 25.73 -4.89 4.44
N LYS A 103 26.64 -5.15 3.50
CA LYS A 103 28.07 -4.95 3.73
C LYS A 103 28.28 -3.44 3.88
N THR A 104 28.19 -2.93 5.09
CA THR A 104 28.75 -1.61 5.39
C THR A 104 30.27 -1.76 5.36
N SER A 105 30.86 -1.40 4.24
CA SER A 105 32.31 -1.21 4.16
C SER A 105 32.67 0.06 4.94
N TYR A 106 32.75 -0.03 6.25
CA TYR A 106 33.53 0.94 7.01
C TYR A 106 34.99 0.57 6.77
N SER A 107 35.61 1.19 5.76
CA SER A 107 37.06 1.28 5.71
C SER A 107 37.50 2.16 6.88
N LYS A 108 38.34 1.58 7.74
CA LYS A 108 39.12 2.33 8.72
C LYS A 108 40.09 3.25 8.01
#